data_7b8a4c7e574bf00eae6ccb747d3220bc
#
_entry.id   7b8a4c7e574bf00eae6ccb747d3220bc
#
_cell.length_a   1.000
_cell.length_b   1.000
_cell.length_c   1.000
_cell.angle_alpha   90.00
_cell.angle_beta   90.00
_cell.angle_gamma   90.00
#
_symmetry.space_group_name_H-M   'P 1'
#
loop_
_entity.id
_entity.type
_entity.pdbx_description
1 polymer ?
#
loop_
_entity_poly.entity_id
_entity_poly.type
_entity_poly.pdbx_seq_one_letter_code
_entity_poly.pdbx_strand_id
1 'polypeptide(L)'
;MVFKNIGQDKNIEILKIPKERVGVLIGKKGSVKKTIEKELGVKLEIDEDGTVTIYGTDDQRDPLAVWKAKDIVRAIGRGFNPEIALKLVSDEYVLEVIDIENYAGSEKSLRRLKGRVIGKEGKSRRYIEELTGSNVSVYGKTVSIVGEHDSVQIAKEAVEMLLRGASHAKTFKFLERERQKIKRSKFELWKRSEVDELYEKMNQNYDNYENEDFKD
;
A
#
# COMPACT_ATOMS: atom_id res chain seq x y z
N MET A 1 -24.09 -30.69 22.97
CA MET A 1 -23.40 -30.53 21.67
C MET A 1 -24.34 -29.76 20.76
N VAL A 2 -24.12 -28.48 20.59
CA VAL A 2 -24.91 -27.63 19.68
C VAL A 2 -24.04 -27.44 18.43
N PHE A 3 -24.39 -28.15 17.36
CA PHE A 3 -23.85 -27.90 16.04
C PHE A 3 -24.34 -26.53 15.59
N LYS A 4 -23.50 -25.52 15.67
CA LYS A 4 -23.73 -24.23 15.04
C LYS A 4 -23.73 -24.43 13.53
N ASN A 5 -24.85 -24.15 12.88
CA ASN A 5 -25.04 -24.17 11.44
C ASN A 5 -23.86 -23.47 10.72
N ILE A 6 -23.09 -24.25 9.98
CA ILE A 6 -22.17 -23.77 8.96
C ILE A 6 -23.03 -23.53 7.71
N GLY A 7 -23.66 -22.38 7.66
CA GLY A 7 -24.44 -21.93 6.52
C GLY A 7 -23.81 -20.67 5.94
N GLN A 8 -23.43 -20.76 4.70
CA GLN A 8 -22.86 -19.75 3.77
C GLN A 8 -21.35 -19.54 3.92
N ASP A 9 -20.64 -19.66 2.81
CA ASP A 9 -19.21 -19.44 2.63
C ASP A 9 -18.83 -18.01 3.04
N LYS A 10 -18.67 -17.79 4.36
CA LYS A 10 -18.06 -16.56 4.85
C LYS A 10 -16.59 -16.62 4.47
N ASN A 11 -16.16 -15.70 3.64
CA ASN A 11 -14.74 -15.51 3.33
C ASN A 11 -13.97 -15.43 4.66
N ILE A 12 -13.17 -16.45 4.94
CA ILE A 12 -12.34 -16.54 6.14
C ILE A 12 -10.88 -16.54 5.69
N GLU A 13 -10.09 -15.63 6.25
CA GLU A 13 -8.65 -15.59 6.05
C GLU A 13 -7.93 -15.78 7.37
N ILE A 14 -6.88 -16.60 7.36
CA ILE A 14 -6.05 -16.87 8.53
C ILE A 14 -4.61 -16.53 8.17
N LEU A 15 -3.96 -15.74 9.02
CA LEU A 15 -2.55 -15.42 8.88
C LEU A 15 -1.87 -15.32 10.24
N LYS A 16 -0.54 -15.40 10.23
CA LYS A 16 0.27 -15.31 11.44
C LYS A 16 1.17 -14.08 11.39
N ILE A 17 1.16 -13.30 12.45
CA ILE A 17 2.05 -12.15 12.66
C ILE A 17 3.01 -12.43 13.83
N PRO A 18 4.16 -11.76 13.91
CA PRO A 18 5.04 -11.86 15.08
C PRO A 18 4.33 -11.45 16.36
N LYS A 19 4.57 -12.17 17.46
CA LYS A 19 3.94 -11.94 18.77
C LYS A 19 4.13 -10.51 19.28
N GLU A 20 5.31 -9.94 19.07
CA GLU A 20 5.63 -8.56 19.44
C GLU A 20 4.81 -7.51 18.68
N ARG A 21 4.14 -7.90 17.59
CA ARG A 21 3.28 -7.02 16.78
C ARG A 21 1.80 -7.15 17.12
N VAL A 22 1.41 -8.16 17.90
CA VAL A 22 0.01 -8.37 18.34
C VAL A 22 -0.51 -7.15 19.09
N GLY A 23 0.27 -6.62 20.03
CA GLY A 23 -0.11 -5.42 20.79
C GLY A 23 -0.32 -4.17 19.92
N VAL A 24 0.46 -4.04 18.81
CA VAL A 24 0.30 -2.95 17.84
C VAL A 24 -0.98 -3.13 17.02
N LEU A 25 -1.31 -4.36 16.62
CA LEU A 25 -2.53 -4.67 15.89
C LEU A 25 -3.79 -4.46 16.74
N ILE A 26 -3.75 -4.80 18.02
CA ILE A 26 -4.86 -4.53 18.94
C ILE A 26 -4.98 -3.02 19.18
N GLY A 27 -3.86 -2.35 19.39
CA GLY A 27 -3.79 -0.93 19.73
C GLY A 27 -4.26 -0.61 21.16
N LYS A 28 -4.11 0.65 21.57
CA LYS A 28 -4.50 1.10 22.90
C LYS A 28 -6.01 0.90 23.11
N LYS A 29 -6.38 0.10 24.12
CA LYS A 29 -7.78 -0.27 24.42
C LYS A 29 -8.54 -0.88 23.23
N GLY A 30 -7.84 -1.56 22.32
CA GLY A 30 -8.43 -2.19 21.15
C GLY A 30 -8.77 -1.23 20.02
N SER A 31 -8.21 -0.01 20.01
CA SER A 31 -8.56 1.03 19.03
C SER A 31 -8.27 0.62 17.60
N VAL A 32 -7.07 0.07 17.30
CA VAL A 32 -6.68 -0.29 15.93
C VAL A 32 -7.55 -1.42 15.40
N LYS A 33 -7.74 -2.49 16.20
CA LYS A 33 -8.64 -3.60 15.86
C LYS A 33 -10.04 -3.09 15.50
N LYS A 34 -10.64 -2.27 16.38
CA LYS A 34 -11.99 -1.69 16.17
C LYS A 34 -12.07 -0.83 14.92
N THR A 35 -11.01 -0.06 14.61
CA THR A 35 -10.97 0.75 13.39
C THR A 35 -11.01 -0.14 12.15
N ILE A 36 -10.18 -1.18 12.09
CA ILE A 36 -10.17 -2.13 10.96
C ILE A 36 -11.53 -2.80 10.79
N GLU A 37 -12.11 -3.31 11.89
CA GLU A 37 -13.43 -3.97 11.89
C GLU A 37 -14.52 -3.02 11.39
N LYS A 38 -14.53 -1.76 11.83
CA LYS A 38 -15.52 -0.76 11.46
C LYS A 38 -15.41 -0.31 10.01
N GLU A 39 -14.18 0.01 9.55
CA GLU A 39 -13.96 0.55 8.20
C GLU A 39 -14.26 -0.51 7.10
N LEU A 40 -13.97 -1.78 7.39
CA LEU A 40 -14.10 -2.85 6.41
C LEU A 40 -15.34 -3.74 6.61
N GLY A 41 -16.05 -3.60 7.72
CA GLY A 41 -17.17 -4.49 8.04
C GLY A 41 -16.73 -5.95 8.21
N VAL A 42 -15.59 -6.18 8.84
CA VAL A 42 -15.03 -7.52 9.14
C VAL A 42 -14.94 -7.73 10.63
N LYS A 43 -14.74 -8.98 11.06
CA LYS A 43 -14.43 -9.33 12.44
C LYS A 43 -13.04 -9.93 12.53
N LEU A 44 -12.24 -9.48 13.49
CA LEU A 44 -10.89 -9.97 13.75
C LEU A 44 -10.88 -10.77 15.06
N GLU A 45 -10.36 -11.98 15.02
CA GLU A 45 -10.00 -12.77 16.20
C GLU A 45 -8.46 -12.88 16.23
N ILE A 46 -7.87 -12.51 17.35
CA ILE A 46 -6.41 -12.39 17.48
C ILE A 46 -5.99 -13.19 18.69
N ASP A 47 -5.18 -14.22 18.46
CA ASP A 47 -4.65 -15.08 19.51
C ASP A 47 -3.31 -14.56 20.02
N GLU A 48 -2.95 -14.92 21.25
CA GLU A 48 -1.70 -14.52 21.89
C GLU A 48 -0.45 -15.05 21.17
N ASP A 49 -0.58 -16.12 20.40
CA ASP A 49 0.50 -16.70 19.61
C ASP A 49 0.79 -15.95 18.30
N GLY A 50 -0.05 -14.95 17.98
CA GLY A 50 0.03 -14.13 16.77
C GLY A 50 -0.81 -14.65 15.60
N THR A 51 -1.63 -15.67 15.81
CA THR A 51 -2.60 -16.11 14.81
C THR A 51 -3.75 -15.10 14.75
N VAL A 52 -4.10 -14.68 13.55
CA VAL A 52 -5.19 -13.73 13.29
C VAL A 52 -6.15 -14.38 12.32
N THR A 53 -7.41 -14.51 12.73
CA THR A 53 -8.51 -14.98 11.90
C THR A 53 -9.41 -13.80 11.55
N ILE A 54 -9.69 -13.63 10.27
CA ILE A 54 -10.49 -12.55 9.71
C ILE A 54 -11.78 -13.16 9.15
N TYR A 55 -12.92 -12.68 9.60
CA TYR A 55 -14.24 -13.13 9.14
C TYR A 55 -14.95 -12.01 8.40
N GLY A 56 -15.49 -12.30 7.22
CA GLY A 56 -16.46 -11.44 6.58
C GLY A 56 -17.75 -11.39 7.41
N THR A 57 -18.41 -10.23 7.52
CA THR A 57 -19.71 -10.08 8.18
C THR A 57 -20.80 -9.76 7.16
N ASP A 58 -22.06 -9.83 7.58
CA ASP A 58 -23.18 -9.49 6.71
C ASP A 58 -23.27 -7.98 6.42
N ASP A 59 -22.57 -7.16 7.22
CA ASP A 59 -22.43 -5.70 7.03
C ASP A 59 -21.32 -5.34 6.02
N GLN A 60 -20.62 -6.32 5.48
CA GLN A 60 -19.54 -6.11 4.50
C GLN A 60 -20.10 -5.53 3.21
N ARG A 61 -19.73 -4.29 2.90
CA ARG A 61 -20.13 -3.59 1.66
C ARG A 61 -19.20 -3.88 0.49
N ASP A 62 -17.92 -4.13 0.79
CA ASP A 62 -16.87 -4.39 -0.19
C ASP A 62 -16.55 -5.89 -0.24
N PRO A 63 -16.72 -6.57 -1.39
CA PRO A 63 -16.34 -7.97 -1.56
C PRO A 63 -14.88 -8.27 -1.22
N LEU A 64 -14.00 -7.27 -1.34
CA LEU A 64 -12.56 -7.39 -1.08
C LEU A 64 -12.18 -7.05 0.36
N ALA A 65 -13.14 -6.69 1.23
CA ALA A 65 -12.86 -6.23 2.59
C ALA A 65 -12.01 -7.19 3.42
N VAL A 66 -12.24 -8.50 3.31
CA VAL A 66 -11.45 -9.52 4.02
C VAL A 66 -10.00 -9.53 3.54
N TRP A 67 -9.77 -9.36 2.25
CA TRP A 67 -8.42 -9.31 1.67
C TRP A 67 -7.70 -8.01 2.04
N LYS A 68 -8.40 -6.87 2.00
CA LYS A 68 -7.87 -5.60 2.51
C LYS A 68 -7.50 -5.70 4.00
N ALA A 69 -8.36 -6.29 4.82
CA ALA A 69 -8.07 -6.54 6.22
C ALA A 69 -6.83 -7.42 6.41
N LYS A 70 -6.68 -8.47 5.60
CA LYS A 70 -5.49 -9.33 5.59
C LYS A 70 -4.22 -8.54 5.28
N ASP A 71 -4.25 -7.67 4.27
CA ASP A 71 -3.10 -6.85 3.91
C ASP A 71 -2.76 -5.80 4.98
N ILE A 72 -3.76 -5.20 5.64
CA ILE A 72 -3.55 -4.31 6.78
C ILE A 72 -2.87 -5.06 7.94
N VAL A 73 -3.41 -6.23 8.32
CA VAL A 73 -2.84 -7.06 9.38
C VAL A 73 -1.42 -7.50 9.02
N ARG A 74 -1.19 -7.88 7.77
CA ARG A 74 0.13 -8.25 7.24
C ARG A 74 1.09 -7.06 7.28
N ALA A 75 0.68 -5.86 6.89
CA ALA A 75 1.50 -4.65 6.94
C ALA A 75 1.92 -4.33 8.38
N ILE A 76 0.99 -4.39 9.34
CA ILE A 76 1.30 -4.21 10.76
C ILE A 76 2.28 -5.28 11.22
N GLY A 77 2.06 -6.54 10.87
CA GLY A 77 2.98 -7.66 11.17
C GLY A 77 4.37 -7.49 10.56
N ARG A 78 4.49 -6.77 9.45
CA ARG A 78 5.76 -6.45 8.77
C ARG A 78 6.37 -5.12 9.20
N GLY A 79 5.93 -4.55 10.32
CA GLY A 79 6.60 -3.45 11.00
C GLY A 79 6.04 -2.06 10.72
N PHE A 80 5.00 -1.91 9.89
CA PHE A 80 4.34 -0.63 9.72
C PHE A 80 3.57 -0.21 10.97
N ASN A 81 3.44 1.08 11.18
CA ASN A 81 2.50 1.60 12.16
C ASN A 81 1.06 1.49 11.62
N PRO A 82 0.05 1.50 12.51
CA PRO A 82 -1.34 1.39 12.08
C PRO A 82 -1.80 2.49 11.11
N GLU A 83 -1.31 3.71 11.25
CA GLU A 83 -1.68 4.85 10.39
C GLU A 83 -1.29 4.60 8.91
N ILE A 84 -0.10 4.03 8.69
CA ILE A 84 0.34 3.66 7.33
C ILE A 84 -0.43 2.45 6.82
N ALA A 85 -0.63 1.42 7.68
CA ALA A 85 -1.33 0.21 7.29
C ALA A 85 -2.80 0.48 6.92
N LEU A 86 -3.48 1.38 7.62
CA LEU A 86 -4.87 1.76 7.35
C LEU A 86 -5.07 2.47 5.99
N LYS A 87 -4.02 2.97 5.34
CA LYS A 87 -4.13 3.47 3.97
C LYS A 87 -4.59 2.38 2.99
N LEU A 88 -4.32 1.11 3.31
CA LEU A 88 -4.75 -0.06 2.51
C LEU A 88 -6.28 -0.30 2.52
N VAL A 89 -7.07 0.49 3.24
CA VAL A 89 -8.53 0.52 3.11
C VAL A 89 -8.92 1.06 1.73
N SER A 90 -8.19 2.05 1.21
CA SER A 90 -8.39 2.59 -0.14
C SER A 90 -7.83 1.65 -1.20
N ASP A 91 -8.56 1.51 -2.32
CA ASP A 91 -8.15 0.70 -3.49
C ASP A 91 -6.92 1.27 -4.21
N GLU A 92 -6.58 2.54 -3.96
CA GLU A 92 -5.40 3.18 -4.54
C GLU A 92 -4.08 2.68 -3.94
N TYR A 93 -4.14 2.12 -2.71
CA TYR A 93 -2.96 1.68 -1.97
C TYR A 93 -2.79 0.18 -2.02
N VAL A 94 -1.55 -0.25 -2.20
CA VAL A 94 -1.18 -1.68 -2.23
C VAL A 94 -0.03 -1.96 -1.27
N LEU A 95 0.02 -3.21 -0.82
CA LEU A 95 1.11 -3.77 -0.02
C LEU A 95 1.95 -4.71 -0.89
N GLU A 96 3.24 -4.43 -1.02
CA GLU A 96 4.22 -5.34 -1.60
C GLU A 96 5.17 -5.85 -0.52
N VAL A 97 5.48 -7.15 -0.54
CA VAL A 97 6.38 -7.79 0.44
C VAL A 97 7.45 -8.56 -0.29
N ILE A 98 8.69 -8.14 -0.14
CA ILE A 98 9.88 -8.72 -0.76
C ILE A 98 10.61 -9.55 0.29
N ASP A 99 10.80 -10.83 0.05
CA ASP A 99 11.61 -11.71 0.90
C ASP A 99 13.08 -11.55 0.55
N ILE A 100 13.88 -11.11 1.54
CA ILE A 100 15.32 -10.91 1.36
C ILE A 100 16.04 -12.27 1.31
N GLU A 101 15.47 -13.34 1.86
CA GLU A 101 16.07 -14.70 1.81
C GLU A 101 16.27 -15.16 0.39
N ASN A 102 15.42 -14.78 -0.54
CA ASN A 102 15.56 -15.10 -1.97
C ASN A 102 16.84 -14.51 -2.62
N TYR A 103 17.47 -13.54 -1.95
CA TYR A 103 18.70 -12.86 -2.41
C TYR A 103 19.90 -13.17 -1.52
N ALA A 104 19.71 -13.91 -0.42
CA ALA A 104 20.72 -14.13 0.60
C ALA A 104 21.04 -15.62 0.78
N GLY A 105 22.27 -16.02 0.50
CA GLY A 105 22.72 -17.40 0.73
C GLY A 105 23.17 -17.69 2.18
N SER A 106 23.13 -16.70 3.09
CA SER A 106 23.53 -16.87 4.49
C SER A 106 22.98 -15.73 5.38
N GLU A 107 22.93 -15.95 6.70
CA GLU A 107 22.56 -14.94 7.68
C GLU A 107 23.45 -13.67 7.62
N LYS A 108 24.75 -13.84 7.35
CA LYS A 108 25.67 -12.71 7.14
C LYS A 108 25.29 -11.90 5.91
N SER A 109 24.93 -12.58 4.81
CA SER A 109 24.43 -11.94 3.59
C SER A 109 23.12 -11.22 3.83
N LEU A 110 22.17 -11.87 4.52
CA LEU A 110 20.87 -11.28 4.89
C LEU A 110 21.06 -9.95 5.65
N ARG A 111 21.91 -9.95 6.69
CA ARG A 111 22.21 -8.75 7.48
C ARG A 111 22.82 -7.64 6.63
N ARG A 112 23.74 -8.00 5.73
CA ARG A 112 24.38 -7.06 4.80
C ARG A 112 23.35 -6.45 3.83
N LEU A 113 22.46 -7.25 3.26
CA LEU A 113 21.42 -6.78 2.32
C LEU A 113 20.41 -5.86 3.01
N LYS A 114 19.95 -6.21 4.23
CA LYS A 114 19.14 -5.29 5.05
C LYS A 114 19.84 -3.94 5.25
N GLY A 115 21.10 -3.97 5.64
CA GLY A 115 21.91 -2.75 5.82
C GLY A 115 22.01 -1.91 4.55
N ARG A 116 22.05 -2.54 3.37
CA ARG A 116 22.03 -1.82 2.08
C ARG A 116 20.73 -1.09 1.82
N VAL A 117 19.59 -1.75 2.06
CA VAL A 117 18.27 -1.13 1.87
C VAL A 117 18.05 0.01 2.87
N ILE A 118 18.40 -0.19 4.13
CA ILE A 118 18.26 0.82 5.19
C ILE A 118 19.22 2.00 4.93
N GLY A 119 20.47 1.69 4.62
CA GLY A 119 21.55 2.67 4.49
C GLY A 119 22.03 3.23 5.83
N LYS A 120 23.08 4.04 5.81
CA LYS A 120 23.61 4.72 6.99
C LYS A 120 22.50 5.62 7.59
N GLU A 121 22.17 5.41 8.87
CA GLU A 121 21.14 6.18 9.59
C GLU A 121 19.76 6.20 8.89
N GLY A 122 19.46 5.17 8.10
CA GLY A 122 18.20 5.07 7.35
C GLY A 122 18.11 5.96 6.11
N LYS A 123 19.23 6.55 5.65
CA LYS A 123 19.24 7.48 4.52
C LYS A 123 18.75 6.86 3.21
N SER A 124 19.16 5.61 2.91
CA SER A 124 18.76 4.95 1.66
C SER A 124 17.26 4.69 1.64
N ARG A 125 16.70 4.15 2.75
CA ARG A 125 15.27 3.92 2.89
C ARG A 125 14.48 5.22 2.73
N ARG A 126 14.83 6.28 3.48
CA ARG A 126 14.16 7.58 3.39
C ARG A 126 14.23 8.18 2.00
N TYR A 127 15.32 8.02 1.29
CA TYR A 127 15.46 8.51 -0.06
C TYR A 127 14.54 7.79 -1.06
N ILE A 128 14.36 6.47 -0.90
CA ILE A 128 13.37 5.70 -1.67
C ILE A 128 11.96 6.23 -1.36
N GLU A 129 11.60 6.35 -0.08
CA GLU A 129 10.29 6.86 0.35
C GLU A 129 9.99 8.25 -0.21
N GLU A 130 10.96 9.17 -0.14
CA GLU A 130 10.81 10.55 -0.61
C GLU A 130 10.64 10.67 -2.13
N LEU A 131 11.37 9.86 -2.90
CA LEU A 131 11.31 9.92 -4.36
C LEU A 131 10.08 9.22 -4.95
N THR A 132 9.57 8.19 -4.29
CA THR A 132 8.42 7.41 -4.75
C THR A 132 7.10 7.83 -4.11
N GLY A 133 7.13 8.44 -2.92
CA GLY A 133 5.93 8.73 -2.13
C GLY A 133 5.37 7.50 -1.40
N SER A 134 6.07 6.35 -1.46
CA SER A 134 5.69 5.13 -0.74
C SER A 134 6.30 5.09 0.66
N ASN A 135 5.81 4.19 1.50
CA ASN A 135 6.40 3.89 2.81
C ASN A 135 7.14 2.55 2.76
N VAL A 136 8.33 2.46 3.35
CA VAL A 136 9.18 1.26 3.32
C VAL A 136 9.49 0.78 4.73
N SER A 137 9.22 -0.49 5.01
CA SER A 137 9.57 -1.15 6.27
C SER A 137 10.55 -2.29 6.03
N VAL A 138 11.64 -2.33 6.79
CA VAL A 138 12.59 -3.46 6.79
C VAL A 138 12.47 -4.16 8.13
N TYR A 139 11.75 -5.28 8.12
CA TYR A 139 11.42 -6.02 9.34
C TYR A 139 11.64 -7.53 9.17
N GLY A 140 12.19 -8.18 10.18
CA GLY A 140 12.50 -9.61 10.10
C GLY A 140 13.41 -9.93 8.91
N LYS A 141 12.92 -10.73 7.98
CA LYS A 141 13.62 -11.16 6.76
C LYS A 141 13.02 -10.52 5.50
N THR A 142 12.18 -9.49 5.64
CA THR A 142 11.44 -8.88 4.54
C THR A 142 11.68 -7.38 4.41
N VAL A 143 11.53 -6.86 3.20
CA VAL A 143 11.26 -5.45 2.91
C VAL A 143 9.81 -5.36 2.46
N SER A 144 9.04 -4.53 3.11
CA SER A 144 7.64 -4.30 2.76
C SER A 144 7.42 -2.85 2.35
N ILE A 145 6.56 -2.63 1.38
CA ILE A 145 6.31 -1.32 0.77
C ILE A 145 4.80 -1.10 0.75
N VAL A 146 4.34 0.07 1.21
CA VAL A 146 2.94 0.51 1.15
C VAL A 146 2.88 1.86 0.42
N GLY A 147 2.01 1.97 -0.57
CA GLY A 147 1.85 3.19 -1.36
C GLY A 147 0.87 2.99 -2.51
N GLU A 148 0.71 4.01 -3.34
CA GLU A 148 0.00 3.92 -4.61
C GLU A 148 0.67 2.90 -5.53
N HIS A 149 -0.12 2.23 -6.38
CA HIS A 149 0.36 1.12 -7.21
C HIS A 149 1.66 1.44 -7.97
N ASP A 150 1.69 2.52 -8.73
CA ASP A 150 2.86 2.90 -9.54
C ASP A 150 4.07 3.26 -8.68
N SER A 151 3.83 3.94 -7.55
CA SER A 151 4.85 4.28 -6.57
C SER A 151 5.50 3.05 -5.96
N VAL A 152 4.68 2.05 -5.61
CA VAL A 152 5.12 0.78 -5.05
C VAL A 152 5.96 -0.01 -6.05
N GLN A 153 5.58 -0.04 -7.33
CA GLN A 153 6.35 -0.74 -8.38
C GLN A 153 7.74 -0.14 -8.54
N ILE A 154 7.86 1.19 -8.56
CA ILE A 154 9.15 1.89 -8.65
C ILE A 154 10.00 1.64 -7.40
N ALA A 155 9.39 1.72 -6.21
CA ALA A 155 10.08 1.44 -4.96
C ALA A 155 10.55 -0.01 -4.88
N LYS A 156 9.74 -0.98 -5.33
CA LYS A 156 10.09 -2.39 -5.44
C LYS A 156 11.31 -2.59 -6.32
N GLU A 157 11.31 -2.03 -7.53
CA GLU A 157 12.44 -2.16 -8.46
C GLU A 157 13.73 -1.59 -7.85
N ALA A 158 13.66 -0.43 -7.20
CA ALA A 158 14.79 0.17 -6.51
C ALA A 158 15.33 -0.71 -5.37
N VAL A 159 14.44 -1.29 -4.56
CA VAL A 159 14.81 -2.23 -3.49
C VAL A 159 15.46 -3.48 -4.08
N GLU A 160 14.87 -4.08 -5.11
CA GLU A 160 15.44 -5.25 -5.78
C GLU A 160 16.81 -4.97 -6.40
N MET A 161 17.01 -3.79 -7.02
CA MET A 161 18.33 -3.37 -7.50
C MET A 161 19.37 -3.40 -6.37
N LEU A 162 19.03 -2.87 -5.19
CA LEU A 162 19.93 -2.89 -4.03
C LEU A 162 20.19 -4.32 -3.55
N LEU A 163 19.17 -5.18 -3.51
CA LEU A 163 19.28 -6.57 -3.10
C LEU A 163 20.14 -7.40 -4.07
N ARG A 164 20.04 -7.14 -5.37
CA ARG A 164 20.87 -7.75 -6.42
C ARG A 164 22.28 -7.20 -6.49
N GLY A 165 22.63 -6.20 -5.67
CA GLY A 165 24.01 -5.67 -5.54
C GLY A 165 24.30 -4.42 -6.35
N ALA A 166 23.34 -3.76 -6.98
CA ALA A 166 23.53 -2.49 -7.66
C ALA A 166 24.02 -1.41 -6.67
N SER A 167 24.88 -0.50 -7.12
CA SER A 167 25.34 0.60 -6.25
C SER A 167 24.18 1.56 -5.89
N HIS A 168 24.26 2.20 -4.72
CA HIS A 168 23.29 3.21 -4.31
C HIS A 168 23.16 4.34 -5.35
N ALA A 169 24.30 4.80 -5.91
CA ALA A 169 24.31 5.85 -6.93
C ALA A 169 23.49 5.45 -8.18
N LYS A 170 23.62 4.19 -8.64
CA LYS A 170 22.84 3.68 -9.78
C LYS A 170 21.35 3.62 -9.46
N THR A 171 21.01 3.12 -8.28
CA THR A 171 19.61 3.02 -7.82
C THR A 171 18.97 4.40 -7.63
N PHE A 172 19.71 5.35 -7.06
CA PHE A 172 19.18 6.70 -6.85
C PHE A 172 18.97 7.45 -8.16
N LYS A 173 19.89 7.31 -9.12
CA LYS A 173 19.71 7.86 -10.47
C LYS A 173 18.50 7.25 -11.19
N PHE A 174 18.23 5.97 -10.99
CA PHE A 174 16.99 5.33 -11.47
C PHE A 174 15.76 6.00 -10.86
N LEU A 175 15.70 6.13 -9.53
CA LEU A 175 14.57 6.76 -8.82
C LEU A 175 14.32 8.21 -9.27
N GLU A 176 15.36 9.01 -9.41
CA GLU A 176 15.28 10.39 -9.90
C GLU A 176 14.68 10.47 -11.30
N ARG A 177 15.11 9.57 -12.19
CA ARG A 177 14.58 9.47 -13.55
C ARG A 177 13.09 9.10 -13.54
N GLU A 178 12.69 8.11 -12.76
CA GLU A 178 11.28 7.69 -12.68
C GLU A 178 10.39 8.79 -12.06
N ARG A 179 10.88 9.48 -11.02
CA ARG A 179 10.20 10.66 -10.48
C ARG A 179 9.98 11.76 -11.52
N GLN A 180 10.98 12.02 -12.36
CA GLN A 180 10.85 13.01 -13.45
C GLN A 180 9.82 12.58 -14.49
N LYS A 181 9.75 11.29 -14.85
CA LYS A 181 8.74 10.75 -15.77
C LYS A 181 7.33 10.95 -15.21
N ILE A 182 7.09 10.58 -13.95
CA ILE A 182 5.80 10.75 -13.29
C ILE A 182 5.38 12.23 -13.28
N LYS A 183 6.29 13.13 -12.90
CA LYS A 183 6.00 14.58 -12.92
C LYS A 183 5.62 15.09 -14.30
N ARG A 184 6.34 14.64 -15.34
CA ARG A 184 6.06 15.03 -16.73
C ARG A 184 4.69 14.51 -17.18
N SER A 185 4.39 13.24 -16.93
CA SER A 185 3.11 12.64 -17.29
C SER A 185 1.93 13.35 -16.58
N LYS A 186 2.04 13.62 -15.27
CA LYS A 186 1.01 14.39 -14.53
C LYS A 186 0.82 15.80 -15.09
N PHE A 187 1.92 16.46 -15.50
CA PHE A 187 1.84 17.78 -16.10
C PHE A 187 1.20 17.78 -17.50
N GLU A 188 1.48 16.77 -18.31
CA GLU A 188 0.86 16.60 -19.63
C GLU A 188 -0.64 16.30 -19.52
N LEU A 189 -1.05 15.47 -18.55
CA LEU A 189 -2.46 15.19 -18.26
C LEU A 189 -3.20 16.46 -17.78
N TRP A 190 -2.59 17.23 -16.90
CA TRP A 190 -3.17 18.48 -16.41
C TRP A 190 -3.34 19.49 -17.55
N LYS A 191 -2.35 19.67 -18.43
CA LYS A 191 -2.49 20.53 -19.62
C LYS A 191 -3.62 20.07 -20.56
N ARG A 192 -3.79 18.76 -20.73
CA ARG A 192 -4.85 18.23 -21.57
C ARG A 192 -6.23 18.54 -20.98
N SER A 193 -6.41 18.34 -19.68
CA SER A 193 -7.68 18.64 -19.01
C SER A 193 -8.04 20.13 -19.09
N GLU A 194 -7.07 21.06 -18.96
CA GLU A 194 -7.33 22.50 -19.14
C GLU A 194 -7.76 22.84 -20.58
N VAL A 195 -7.15 22.19 -21.58
CA VAL A 195 -7.50 22.38 -22.98
C VAL A 195 -8.91 21.83 -23.27
N ASP A 196 -9.23 20.66 -22.75
CA ASP A 196 -10.55 20.04 -22.91
C ASP A 196 -11.66 20.90 -22.26
N GLU A 197 -11.43 21.42 -21.05
CA GLU A 197 -12.36 22.36 -20.41
C GLU A 197 -12.54 23.68 -21.19
N LEU A 198 -11.49 24.18 -21.83
CA LEU A 198 -11.56 25.36 -22.70
C LEU A 198 -12.40 25.07 -23.95
N TYR A 199 -12.21 23.93 -24.59
CA TYR A 199 -13.02 23.49 -25.74
C TYR A 199 -14.49 23.34 -25.36
N GLU A 200 -14.80 22.72 -24.22
CA GLU A 200 -16.18 22.60 -23.74
C GLU A 200 -16.84 23.96 -23.49
N LYS A 201 -16.15 24.89 -22.86
CA LYS A 201 -16.64 26.25 -22.64
C LYS A 201 -16.84 27.03 -23.94
N MET A 202 -15.96 26.87 -24.93
CA MET A 202 -16.12 27.48 -26.24
C MET A 202 -17.33 26.89 -26.97
N ASN A 203 -17.53 25.60 -26.97
CA ASN A 203 -18.69 24.96 -27.62
C ASN A 203 -20.01 25.37 -26.97
N GLN A 204 -20.08 25.42 -25.62
CA GLN A 204 -21.26 25.92 -24.91
C GLN A 204 -21.61 27.37 -25.25
N ASN A 205 -20.60 28.21 -25.49
CA ASN A 205 -20.84 29.58 -25.95
C ASN A 205 -21.36 29.61 -27.41
N TYR A 206 -20.85 28.79 -28.31
CA TYR A 206 -21.36 28.69 -29.69
C TYR A 206 -22.83 28.25 -29.73
N ASP A 207 -23.19 27.20 -28.97
CA ASP A 207 -24.58 26.73 -28.90
C ASP A 207 -25.54 27.77 -28.32
N ASN A 208 -25.08 28.66 -27.45
CA ASN A 208 -25.87 29.77 -26.93
C ASN A 208 -26.09 30.88 -27.98
N TYR A 209 -25.11 31.20 -28.82
CA TYR A 209 -25.25 32.17 -29.91
C TYR A 209 -26.19 31.69 -31.01
N GLU A 210 -26.16 30.40 -31.40
CA GLU A 210 -27.10 29.87 -32.39
C GLU A 210 -28.55 29.83 -31.89
N ASN A 211 -28.78 29.72 -30.59
CA ASN A 211 -30.13 29.76 -30.01
C ASN A 211 -30.69 31.15 -29.79
N GLU A 212 -29.89 32.23 -29.83
CA GLU A 212 -30.36 33.62 -29.75
C GLU A 212 -30.74 34.17 -31.11
N ASP A 213 -30.10 33.76 -32.23
CA ASP A 213 -30.37 34.23 -33.59
C ASP A 213 -31.64 33.60 -34.24
N PHE A 214 -32.31 32.65 -33.62
CA PHE A 214 -33.55 32.06 -34.12
C PHE A 214 -34.82 32.47 -33.35
N LYS A 215 -34.78 33.58 -32.62
CA LYS A 215 -35.92 34.10 -31.82
C LYS A 215 -36.51 35.40 -32.34
N ASP A 216 -36.33 35.77 -33.63
CA ASP A 216 -37.05 36.88 -34.29
C ASP A 216 -38.01 36.37 -35.34
#